data_7de18ba4c45d459a56f1cc91c445702f
#
_entry.id   7de18ba4c45d459a56f1cc91c445702f
#
_cell.length_a   1.000
_cell.length_b   1.000
_cell.length_c   1.000
_cell.angle_alpha   90.00
_cell.angle_beta   90.00
_cell.angle_gamma   90.00
#
_symmetry.space_group_name_H-M   'P 1'
#
loop_
_entity.id
_entity.type
_entity.pdbx_description
1 polymer ?
#
loop_
_entity_poly.entity_id
_entity_poly.type
_entity_poly.pdbx_seq_one_letter_code
_entity_poly.pdbx_strand_id
1 'polypeptide(L)'
;MMGRVLDLGCGTGAQTFVLAKHIPGTITGIDLSPDFIDVFNARAEKLGLQGRVVGKQGSMEDLDILFESVDLIWCEGAIDGVGFAKMIDYWKDFLKPGGYVGVTCPSWLTSDRIEEVDEFWIQAGSGLDTAACNVGALQDAGYISVATFALPKTCWTESYFMPRRAAESGLLKKYPDSDAVEEFIAGNHYEESLFNEYGDRYGYVFYIAKKI
;
A
#
# COMPACT_ATOMS: atom_id res chain seq x y z
N MET A 1 -12.80 -4.39 23.43
CA MET A 1 -13.68 -3.83 22.38
C MET A 1 -13.22 -4.37 21.03
N MET A 2 -14.15 -4.70 20.12
CA MET A 2 -13.77 -5.09 18.76
C MET A 2 -13.23 -3.85 18.02
N GLY A 3 -12.01 -3.92 17.48
CA GLY A 3 -11.38 -2.82 16.76
C GLY A 3 -12.09 -2.52 15.43
N ARG A 4 -12.07 -1.26 15.01
CA ARG A 4 -12.49 -0.83 13.67
C ARG A 4 -11.25 -0.50 12.85
N VAL A 5 -11.08 -1.17 11.74
CA VAL A 5 -9.91 -1.05 10.86
C VAL A 5 -10.34 -0.51 9.50
N LEU A 6 -9.56 0.39 8.94
CA LEU A 6 -9.59 0.75 7.53
C LEU A 6 -8.37 0.17 6.84
N ASP A 7 -8.56 -0.41 5.66
CA ASP A 7 -7.49 -0.81 4.74
C ASP A 7 -7.62 0.04 3.48
N LEU A 8 -6.72 1.01 3.32
CA LEU A 8 -6.76 2.03 2.28
C LEU A 8 -5.88 1.63 1.09
N GLY A 9 -6.45 1.63 -0.11
CA GLY A 9 -5.85 1.01 -1.29
C GLY A 9 -5.85 -0.52 -1.19
N CYS A 10 -6.96 -1.09 -0.72
CA CYS A 10 -7.04 -2.51 -0.37
C CYS A 10 -6.93 -3.47 -1.57
N GLY A 11 -7.07 -2.96 -2.79
CA GLY A 11 -7.10 -3.79 -4.00
C GLY A 11 -8.11 -4.92 -3.90
N THR A 12 -7.72 -6.13 -4.28
CA THR A 12 -8.55 -7.35 -4.17
C THR A 12 -8.51 -7.99 -2.78
N GLY A 13 -7.92 -7.33 -1.78
CA GLY A 13 -7.96 -7.72 -0.37
C GLY A 13 -6.87 -8.72 0.06
N ALA A 14 -5.76 -8.83 -0.65
CA ALA A 14 -4.71 -9.80 -0.30
C ALA A 14 -4.23 -9.64 1.15
N GLN A 15 -3.85 -8.44 1.54
CA GLN A 15 -3.40 -8.07 2.88
C GLN A 15 -4.57 -8.02 3.87
N THR A 16 -5.73 -7.49 3.46
CA THR A 16 -6.93 -7.40 4.29
C THR A 16 -7.33 -8.74 4.87
N PHE A 17 -7.33 -9.80 4.06
CA PHE A 17 -7.72 -11.14 4.52
C PHE A 17 -6.67 -11.79 5.42
N VAL A 18 -5.41 -11.35 5.36
CA VAL A 18 -4.39 -11.73 6.36
C VAL A 18 -4.66 -11.00 7.67
N LEU A 19 -4.90 -9.67 7.63
CA LEU A 19 -5.29 -8.91 8.82
C LEU A 19 -6.52 -9.51 9.51
N ALA A 20 -7.53 -9.89 8.73
CA ALA A 20 -8.77 -10.48 9.24
C ALA A 20 -8.57 -11.77 10.04
N LYS A 21 -7.48 -12.50 9.86
CA LYS A 21 -7.15 -13.68 10.66
C LYS A 21 -6.60 -13.33 12.05
N HIS A 22 -6.02 -12.15 12.19
CA HIS A 22 -5.30 -11.74 13.40
C HIS A 22 -6.02 -10.66 14.20
N ILE A 23 -6.90 -9.88 13.55
CA ILE A 23 -7.65 -8.79 14.18
C ILE A 23 -9.11 -9.20 14.33
N PRO A 24 -9.67 -9.23 15.55
CA PRO A 24 -11.05 -9.69 15.81
C PRO A 24 -12.12 -8.65 15.46
N GLY A 25 -11.76 -7.48 14.96
CA GLY A 25 -12.67 -6.37 14.66
C GLY A 25 -13.33 -6.42 13.29
N THR A 26 -13.95 -5.31 12.91
CA THR A 26 -14.45 -5.06 11.56
C THR A 26 -13.37 -4.40 10.71
N ILE A 27 -13.27 -4.80 9.45
CA ILE A 27 -12.34 -4.22 8.49
C ILE A 27 -13.13 -3.68 7.30
N THR A 28 -12.95 -2.41 6.97
CA THR A 28 -13.46 -1.81 5.74
C THR A 28 -12.27 -1.58 4.81
N GLY A 29 -12.24 -2.29 3.67
CA GLY A 29 -11.30 -2.00 2.59
C GLY A 29 -11.85 -0.88 1.71
N ILE A 30 -11.01 0.08 1.33
CA ILE A 30 -11.35 1.18 0.42
C ILE A 30 -10.40 1.13 -0.76
N ASP A 31 -10.94 1.17 -1.98
CA ASP A 31 -10.17 1.24 -3.22
C ASP A 31 -10.93 2.04 -4.28
N LEU A 32 -10.21 2.69 -5.20
CA LEU A 32 -10.81 3.45 -6.30
C LEU A 32 -11.45 2.56 -7.35
N SER A 33 -10.91 1.36 -7.57
CA SER A 33 -11.34 0.43 -8.61
C SER A 33 -12.59 -0.35 -8.18
N PRO A 34 -13.75 -0.16 -8.83
CA PRO A 34 -14.94 -0.96 -8.56
C PRO A 34 -14.70 -2.45 -8.85
N ASP A 35 -13.93 -2.77 -9.88
CA ASP A 35 -13.61 -4.17 -10.23
C ASP A 35 -12.82 -4.87 -9.14
N PHE A 36 -11.89 -4.16 -8.47
CA PHE A 36 -11.16 -4.71 -7.33
C PHE A 36 -12.08 -4.92 -6.13
N ILE A 37 -13.01 -4.00 -5.89
CA ILE A 37 -13.98 -4.10 -4.80
C ILE A 37 -14.95 -5.27 -5.03
N ASP A 38 -15.38 -5.51 -6.25
CA ASP A 38 -16.23 -6.67 -6.58
C ASP A 38 -15.49 -7.99 -6.29
N VAL A 39 -14.23 -8.12 -6.71
CA VAL A 39 -13.38 -9.27 -6.39
C VAL A 39 -13.15 -9.40 -4.89
N PHE A 40 -12.90 -8.30 -4.19
CA PHE A 40 -12.74 -8.26 -2.74
C PHE A 40 -13.97 -8.82 -2.03
N ASN A 41 -15.16 -8.31 -2.35
CA ASN A 41 -16.40 -8.71 -1.69
C ASN A 41 -16.79 -10.17 -2.00
N ALA A 42 -16.62 -10.61 -3.24
CA ALA A 42 -16.81 -12.03 -3.60
C ALA A 42 -15.85 -12.95 -2.82
N ARG A 43 -14.63 -12.51 -2.58
CA ARG A 43 -13.66 -13.26 -1.77
C ARG A 43 -14.02 -13.25 -0.28
N ALA A 44 -14.50 -12.13 0.26
CA ALA A 44 -15.00 -12.04 1.63
C ALA A 44 -16.17 -13.01 1.87
N GLU A 45 -17.11 -13.08 0.93
CA GLU A 45 -18.23 -14.03 0.97
C GLU A 45 -17.77 -15.48 0.94
N LYS A 46 -16.87 -15.82 0.00
CA LYS A 46 -16.29 -17.17 -0.10
C LYS A 46 -15.58 -17.63 1.17
N LEU A 47 -15.00 -16.68 1.92
CA LEU A 47 -14.32 -16.94 3.20
C LEU A 47 -15.25 -16.88 4.42
N GLY A 48 -16.55 -16.58 4.25
CA GLY A 48 -17.50 -16.42 5.33
C GLY A 48 -17.25 -15.18 6.21
N LEU A 49 -16.61 -14.15 5.65
CA LEU A 49 -16.18 -12.94 6.37
C LEU A 49 -17.03 -11.70 6.08
N GLN A 50 -18.05 -11.80 5.20
CA GLN A 50 -18.88 -10.68 4.74
C GLN A 50 -19.60 -9.91 5.85
N GLY A 51 -19.74 -10.51 7.03
CA GLY A 51 -20.33 -9.84 8.22
C GLY A 51 -19.37 -8.89 8.94
N ARG A 52 -18.05 -8.91 8.64
CA ARG A 52 -17.06 -8.08 9.30
C ARG A 52 -15.95 -7.54 8.41
N VAL A 53 -15.80 -8.02 7.17
CA VAL A 53 -14.83 -7.55 6.19
C VAL A 53 -15.61 -7.13 4.94
N VAL A 54 -15.58 -5.84 4.63
CA VAL A 54 -16.39 -5.27 3.55
C VAL A 54 -15.52 -4.32 2.72
N GLY A 55 -15.51 -4.51 1.40
CA GLY A 55 -14.90 -3.59 0.45
C GLY A 55 -15.89 -2.50 0.03
N LYS A 56 -15.42 -1.27 -0.06
CA LYS A 56 -16.17 -0.10 -0.55
C LYS A 56 -15.36 0.66 -1.57
N GLN A 57 -15.99 1.04 -2.68
CA GLN A 57 -15.37 1.98 -3.61
C GLN A 57 -15.25 3.36 -2.95
N GLY A 58 -14.08 3.97 -3.06
CA GLY A 58 -13.83 5.30 -2.53
C GLY A 58 -12.36 5.71 -2.65
N SER A 59 -12.09 6.98 -2.33
CA SER A 59 -10.73 7.53 -2.32
C SER A 59 -10.17 7.54 -0.90
N MET A 60 -8.90 7.21 -0.75
CA MET A 60 -8.16 7.38 0.49
C MET A 60 -7.89 8.86 0.84
N GLU A 61 -8.07 9.76 -0.15
CA GLU A 61 -7.94 11.21 0.00
C GLU A 61 -9.26 11.91 0.37
N ASP A 62 -10.39 11.18 0.35
CA ASP A 62 -11.73 11.72 0.66
C ASP A 62 -12.55 10.65 1.39
N LEU A 63 -12.32 10.55 2.70
CA LEU A 63 -12.94 9.54 3.56
C LEU A 63 -14.27 10.03 4.14
N ASP A 64 -15.38 9.43 3.72
CA ASP A 64 -16.71 9.67 4.30
C ASP A 64 -16.93 8.80 5.55
N ILE A 65 -16.22 9.16 6.62
CA ILE A 65 -16.33 8.51 7.93
C ILE A 65 -16.21 9.52 9.06
N LEU A 66 -16.68 9.17 10.24
CA LEU A 66 -16.58 10.03 11.42
C LEU A 66 -15.12 10.18 11.89
N PHE A 67 -14.75 11.38 12.33
CA PHE A 67 -13.49 11.62 13.02
C PHE A 67 -13.39 10.76 14.29
N GLU A 68 -12.17 10.42 14.68
CA GLU A 68 -11.85 9.63 15.88
C GLU A 68 -12.66 8.33 16.01
N SER A 69 -12.98 7.68 14.88
CA SER A 69 -13.83 6.50 14.86
C SER A 69 -13.08 5.19 14.57
N VAL A 70 -11.80 5.26 14.20
CA VAL A 70 -11.00 4.13 13.70
C VAL A 70 -9.88 3.79 14.68
N ASP A 71 -9.65 2.52 14.93
CA ASP A 71 -8.58 2.05 15.82
C ASP A 71 -7.26 1.79 15.06
N LEU A 72 -7.34 1.44 13.77
CA LEU A 72 -6.20 1.18 12.91
C LEU A 72 -6.51 1.62 11.47
N ILE A 73 -5.61 2.37 10.88
CA ILE A 73 -5.53 2.59 9.44
C ILE A 73 -4.34 1.79 8.91
N TRP A 74 -4.61 0.99 7.88
CA TRP A 74 -3.65 0.13 7.19
C TRP A 74 -3.57 0.55 5.73
N CYS A 75 -2.37 0.60 5.15
CA CYS A 75 -2.17 0.92 3.75
C CYS A 75 -0.86 0.29 3.25
N GLU A 76 -0.96 -0.71 2.40
CA GLU A 76 0.20 -1.35 1.81
C GLU A 76 0.25 -1.15 0.28
N GLY A 77 1.36 -0.58 -0.22
CA GLY A 77 1.63 -0.43 -1.64
C GLY A 77 0.66 0.49 -2.38
N ALA A 78 0.17 1.56 -1.74
CA ALA A 78 -0.80 2.47 -2.35
C ALA A 78 -0.60 3.95 -1.99
N ILE A 79 0.11 4.29 -0.92
CA ILE A 79 0.29 5.68 -0.46
C ILE A 79 1.24 6.48 -1.34
N ASP A 80 2.12 5.81 -2.05
CA ASP A 80 3.15 6.42 -2.91
C ASP A 80 2.54 7.29 -4.01
N GLY A 81 1.38 6.92 -4.58
CA GLY A 81 0.71 7.71 -5.60
C GLY A 81 0.06 9.02 -5.12
N VAL A 82 -0.08 9.24 -3.81
CA VAL A 82 -0.81 10.39 -3.23
C VAL A 82 0.03 11.22 -2.24
N GLY A 83 1.19 10.71 -1.84
CA GLY A 83 2.15 11.39 -0.99
C GLY A 83 2.04 11.04 0.50
N PHE A 84 3.13 10.50 1.05
CA PHE A 84 3.20 9.96 2.41
C PHE A 84 2.82 11.01 3.48
N ALA A 85 3.53 12.13 3.57
CA ALA A 85 3.33 13.14 4.61
C ALA A 85 1.90 13.72 4.59
N LYS A 86 1.37 14.00 3.37
CA LYS A 86 0.00 14.51 3.18
C LYS A 86 -1.04 13.54 3.74
N MET A 87 -0.92 12.25 3.42
CA MET A 87 -1.91 11.26 3.84
C MET A 87 -1.82 10.94 5.32
N ILE A 88 -0.62 10.84 5.87
CA ILE A 88 -0.43 10.61 7.31
C ILE A 88 -1.06 11.72 8.14
N ASP A 89 -0.91 12.99 7.74
CA ASP A 89 -1.54 14.12 8.43
C ASP A 89 -3.07 14.08 8.29
N TYR A 90 -3.59 13.85 7.10
CA TYR A 90 -5.03 13.76 6.85
C TYR A 90 -5.70 12.60 7.59
N TRP A 91 -5.10 11.40 7.58
CA TRP A 91 -5.70 10.22 8.21
C TRP A 91 -5.71 10.27 9.73
N LYS A 92 -4.87 11.10 10.33
CA LYS A 92 -4.82 11.28 11.79
C LYS A 92 -6.17 11.64 12.38
N ASP A 93 -6.93 12.47 11.70
CA ASP A 93 -8.22 12.96 12.22
C ASP A 93 -9.26 11.84 12.38
N PHE A 94 -9.16 10.79 11.60
CA PHE A 94 -10.08 9.65 11.67
C PHE A 94 -9.67 8.60 12.72
N LEU A 95 -8.40 8.59 13.12
CA LEU A 95 -7.91 7.72 14.17
C LEU A 95 -8.36 8.22 15.54
N LYS A 96 -8.82 7.30 16.37
CA LYS A 96 -9.03 7.55 17.79
C LYS A 96 -7.72 7.97 18.48
N PRO A 97 -7.77 8.74 19.59
CA PRO A 97 -6.60 8.90 20.45
C PRO A 97 -6.01 7.53 20.82
N GLY A 98 -4.72 7.36 20.62
CA GLY A 98 -4.05 6.08 20.83
C GLY A 98 -4.25 5.03 19.73
N GLY A 99 -4.95 5.36 18.64
CA GLY A 99 -5.08 4.53 17.44
C GLY A 99 -3.76 4.44 16.67
N TYR A 100 -3.68 3.50 15.74
CA TYR A 100 -2.46 3.19 15.01
C TYR A 100 -2.60 3.42 13.51
N VAL A 101 -1.49 3.76 12.88
CA VAL A 101 -1.32 3.68 11.43
C VAL A 101 -0.24 2.66 11.11
N GLY A 102 -0.48 1.81 10.10
CA GLY A 102 0.50 0.88 9.53
C GLY A 102 0.56 1.07 8.02
N VAL A 103 1.71 1.51 7.50
CA VAL A 103 1.86 1.94 6.11
C VAL A 103 3.14 1.39 5.51
N THR A 104 3.09 0.92 4.27
CA THR A 104 4.32 0.69 3.49
C THR A 104 4.48 1.80 2.45
N CYS A 105 5.72 2.27 2.31
CA CYS A 105 6.09 3.25 1.30
C CYS A 105 7.47 2.92 0.74
N PRO A 106 7.69 3.01 -0.59
CA PRO A 106 9.01 2.89 -1.15
C PRO A 106 9.88 4.03 -0.61
N SER A 107 11.08 3.70 -0.19
CA SER A 107 11.95 4.65 0.51
C SER A 107 13.42 4.36 0.24
N TRP A 108 14.25 5.39 0.27
CA TRP A 108 15.69 5.23 0.27
C TRP A 108 16.16 4.60 1.59
N LEU A 109 16.92 3.52 1.47
CA LEU A 109 17.54 2.80 2.61
C LEU A 109 18.93 3.34 2.93
N THR A 110 19.53 4.07 1.99
CA THR A 110 20.86 4.67 2.10
C THR A 110 20.81 6.15 1.71
N SER A 111 21.87 6.90 2.02
CA SER A 111 22.02 8.29 1.57
C SER A 111 22.50 8.41 0.10
N ASP A 112 22.92 7.31 -0.48
CA ASP A 112 23.44 7.24 -1.85
C ASP A 112 22.26 7.05 -2.81
N ARG A 113 21.75 8.15 -3.32
CA ARG A 113 20.60 8.19 -4.25
C ARG A 113 21.07 7.94 -5.67
N ILE A 114 20.30 7.19 -6.40
CA ILE A 114 20.51 6.85 -7.81
C ILE A 114 19.49 7.64 -8.63
N GLU A 115 19.97 8.49 -9.52
CA GLU A 115 19.15 9.39 -10.34
C GLU A 115 18.09 8.62 -11.15
N GLU A 116 18.47 7.51 -11.77
CA GLU A 116 17.58 6.66 -12.55
C GLU A 116 16.40 6.09 -11.72
N VAL A 117 16.66 5.76 -10.45
CA VAL A 117 15.62 5.31 -9.52
C VAL A 117 14.71 6.47 -9.10
N ASP A 118 15.29 7.66 -8.80
CA ASP A 118 14.50 8.86 -8.50
C ASP A 118 13.59 9.24 -9.68
N GLU A 119 14.11 9.25 -10.90
CA GLU A 119 13.35 9.56 -12.12
C GLU A 119 12.18 8.57 -12.31
N PHE A 120 12.43 7.27 -12.15
CA PHE A 120 11.39 6.25 -12.26
C PHE A 120 10.25 6.49 -11.27
N TRP A 121 10.55 6.71 -9.99
CA TRP A 121 9.53 6.91 -8.97
C TRP A 121 8.81 8.25 -9.09
N ILE A 122 9.48 9.31 -9.55
CA ILE A 122 8.83 10.59 -9.86
C ILE A 122 7.81 10.40 -11.01
N GLN A 123 8.16 9.65 -12.06
CA GLN A 123 7.25 9.34 -13.16
C GLN A 123 6.09 8.44 -12.72
N ALA A 124 6.31 7.55 -11.77
CA ALA A 124 5.28 6.70 -11.18
C ALA A 124 4.32 7.46 -10.23
N GLY A 125 4.56 8.75 -9.97
CA GLY A 125 3.65 9.65 -9.24
C GLY A 125 4.18 10.16 -7.90
N SER A 126 5.31 9.66 -7.40
CA SER A 126 5.87 10.12 -6.13
C SER A 126 7.38 9.88 -6.09
N GLY A 127 8.15 10.89 -5.71
CA GLY A 127 9.57 10.72 -5.43
C GLY A 127 9.80 9.90 -4.15
N LEU A 128 10.99 9.30 -4.02
CA LEU A 128 11.38 8.57 -2.83
C LEU A 128 11.96 9.52 -1.76
N ASP A 129 11.41 9.46 -0.57
CA ASP A 129 12.05 10.01 0.62
C ASP A 129 12.88 8.96 1.35
N THR A 130 13.76 9.39 2.25
CA THR A 130 14.45 8.46 3.13
C THR A 130 13.51 7.95 4.23
N ALA A 131 13.81 6.77 4.77
CA ALA A 131 13.07 6.25 5.92
C ALA A 131 13.09 7.23 7.11
N ALA A 132 14.17 7.98 7.30
CA ALA A 132 14.28 9.00 8.33
C ALA A 132 13.34 10.19 8.08
N CYS A 133 13.21 10.68 6.84
CA CYS A 133 12.27 11.74 6.47
C CYS A 133 10.83 11.32 6.75
N ASN A 134 10.45 10.09 6.36
CA ASN A 134 9.10 9.58 6.61
C ASN A 134 8.79 9.39 8.10
N VAL A 135 9.76 8.97 8.92
CA VAL A 135 9.61 8.95 10.38
C VAL A 135 9.46 10.38 10.93
N GLY A 136 10.20 11.36 10.41
CA GLY A 136 10.03 12.77 10.75
C GLY A 136 8.62 13.26 10.43
N ALA A 137 8.09 12.96 9.24
CA ALA A 137 6.73 13.33 8.83
C ALA A 137 5.65 12.73 9.77
N LEU A 138 5.83 11.49 10.24
CA LEU A 138 4.96 10.89 11.26
C LEU A 138 5.00 11.68 12.57
N GLN A 139 6.19 12.09 13.03
CA GLN A 139 6.34 12.85 14.26
C GLN A 139 5.73 14.25 14.14
N ASP A 140 5.98 14.94 13.03
CA ASP A 140 5.43 16.26 12.74
C ASP A 140 3.88 16.23 12.67
N ALA A 141 3.32 15.15 12.15
CA ALA A 141 1.87 14.91 12.14
C ALA A 141 1.30 14.50 13.52
N GLY A 142 2.12 14.35 14.57
CA GLY A 142 1.67 14.02 15.94
C GLY A 142 1.49 12.54 16.19
N TYR A 143 2.36 11.70 15.61
CA TYR A 143 2.45 10.28 15.94
C TYR A 143 3.73 9.98 16.72
N ILE A 144 3.71 8.88 17.46
CA ILE A 144 4.91 8.24 18.00
C ILE A 144 5.23 7.06 17.08
N SER A 145 6.43 7.03 16.50
CA SER A 145 6.91 5.86 15.76
C SER A 145 7.05 4.67 16.70
N VAL A 146 6.43 3.55 16.33
CA VAL A 146 6.45 2.29 17.10
C VAL A 146 7.45 1.31 16.49
N ALA A 147 7.45 1.19 15.17
CA ALA A 147 8.40 0.37 14.42
C ALA A 147 8.60 0.92 13.01
N THR A 148 9.81 0.80 12.52
CA THR A 148 10.17 1.12 11.13
C THR A 148 11.19 0.09 10.67
N PHE A 149 10.90 -0.62 9.57
CA PHE A 149 11.79 -1.66 9.04
C PHE A 149 11.61 -1.85 7.53
N ALA A 150 12.70 -2.12 6.85
CA ALA A 150 12.66 -2.48 5.44
C ALA A 150 12.04 -3.87 5.26
N LEU A 151 11.16 -4.02 4.27
CA LEU A 151 10.63 -5.34 3.90
C LEU A 151 11.73 -6.18 3.23
N PRO A 152 11.72 -7.49 3.42
CA PRO A 152 12.65 -8.39 2.73
C PRO A 152 12.52 -8.25 1.21
N LYS A 153 13.64 -8.39 0.50
CA LYS A 153 13.64 -8.36 -0.98
C LYS A 153 12.70 -9.39 -1.61
N THR A 154 12.43 -10.50 -0.92
CA THR A 154 11.47 -11.53 -1.36
C THR A 154 10.04 -10.99 -1.52
N CYS A 155 9.67 -9.90 -0.81
CA CYS A 155 8.39 -9.23 -1.04
C CYS A 155 8.28 -8.68 -2.47
N TRP A 156 9.39 -8.22 -3.05
CA TRP A 156 9.47 -7.77 -4.43
C TRP A 156 9.61 -8.94 -5.39
N THR A 157 10.63 -9.77 -5.20
CA THR A 157 11.01 -10.79 -6.17
C THR A 157 10.00 -11.94 -6.25
N GLU A 158 9.56 -12.48 -5.10
CA GLU A 158 8.70 -13.66 -5.06
C GLU A 158 7.21 -13.30 -5.01
N SER A 159 6.86 -12.23 -4.26
CA SER A 159 5.45 -11.90 -4.03
C SER A 159 4.89 -10.89 -5.03
N TYR A 160 5.72 -10.19 -5.79
CA TYR A 160 5.29 -9.16 -6.74
C TYR A 160 5.78 -9.44 -8.17
N PHE A 161 7.09 -9.50 -8.46
CA PHE A 161 7.57 -9.68 -9.82
C PHE A 161 7.25 -11.08 -10.39
N MET A 162 7.48 -12.15 -9.65
CA MET A 162 7.20 -13.51 -10.14
C MET A 162 5.72 -13.70 -10.54
N PRO A 163 4.71 -13.34 -9.73
CA PRO A 163 3.31 -13.46 -10.13
C PRO A 163 2.96 -12.59 -11.35
N ARG A 164 3.51 -11.39 -11.47
CA ARG A 164 3.30 -10.50 -12.64
C ARG A 164 3.86 -11.16 -13.90
N ARG A 165 5.08 -11.65 -13.86
CA ARG A 165 5.70 -12.40 -14.97
C ARG A 165 4.86 -13.61 -15.39
N ALA A 166 4.37 -14.37 -14.45
CA ALA A 166 3.53 -15.53 -14.73
C ALA A 166 2.20 -15.15 -15.43
N ALA A 167 1.69 -13.95 -15.21
CA ALA A 167 0.44 -13.46 -15.81
C ALA A 167 0.61 -12.89 -17.24
N GLU A 168 1.82 -12.52 -17.66
CA GLU A 168 2.09 -11.83 -18.95
C GLU A 168 1.57 -12.59 -20.16
N SER A 169 1.81 -13.90 -20.23
CA SER A 169 1.37 -14.72 -21.36
C SER A 169 -0.15 -14.77 -21.49
N GLY A 170 -0.86 -14.72 -20.37
CA GLY A 170 -2.32 -14.63 -20.35
C GLY A 170 -2.83 -13.28 -20.82
N LEU A 171 -2.15 -12.21 -20.43
CA LEU A 171 -2.46 -10.84 -20.81
C LEU A 171 -2.28 -10.64 -22.33
N LEU A 172 -1.15 -11.06 -22.88
CA LEU A 172 -0.87 -10.99 -24.32
C LEU A 172 -1.85 -11.82 -25.16
N LYS A 173 -2.30 -12.99 -24.67
CA LYS A 173 -3.33 -13.77 -25.35
C LYS A 173 -4.70 -13.09 -25.33
N LYS A 174 -5.03 -12.39 -24.24
CA LYS A 174 -6.31 -11.69 -24.10
C LYS A 174 -6.37 -10.42 -24.94
N TYR A 175 -5.25 -9.75 -25.14
CA TYR A 175 -5.13 -8.49 -25.85
C TYR A 175 -3.98 -8.58 -26.87
N PRO A 176 -4.15 -9.36 -27.95
CA PRO A 176 -3.14 -9.47 -28.98
C PRO A 176 -2.94 -8.11 -29.70
N ASP A 177 -1.73 -7.81 -30.06
CA ASP A 177 -1.35 -6.61 -30.81
C ASP A 177 -1.75 -5.27 -30.13
N SER A 178 -1.76 -5.24 -28.79
CA SER A 178 -2.04 -4.04 -28.01
C SER A 178 -0.75 -3.36 -27.55
N ASP A 179 -0.41 -2.24 -28.17
CA ASP A 179 0.76 -1.41 -27.79
C ASP A 179 0.74 -1.05 -26.29
N ALA A 180 -0.44 -0.73 -25.73
CA ALA A 180 -0.58 -0.41 -24.31
C ALA A 180 -0.24 -1.58 -23.38
N VAL A 181 -0.52 -2.83 -23.80
CA VAL A 181 -0.14 -4.02 -23.05
C VAL A 181 1.35 -4.27 -23.15
N GLU A 182 1.94 -4.07 -24.31
CA GLU A 182 3.39 -4.20 -24.51
C GLU A 182 4.15 -3.16 -23.69
N GLU A 183 3.72 -1.89 -23.71
CA GLU A 183 4.27 -0.83 -22.86
C GLU A 183 4.15 -1.13 -21.39
N PHE A 184 2.99 -1.62 -20.94
CA PHE A 184 2.78 -2.01 -19.54
C PHE A 184 3.74 -3.13 -19.12
N ILE A 185 3.93 -4.16 -19.94
CA ILE A 185 4.87 -5.25 -19.67
C ILE A 185 6.31 -4.72 -19.67
N ALA A 186 6.67 -3.88 -20.63
CA ALA A 186 8.01 -3.28 -20.68
C ALA A 186 8.30 -2.44 -19.43
N GLY A 187 7.35 -1.62 -18.98
CA GLY A 187 7.46 -0.87 -17.73
C GLY A 187 7.66 -1.77 -16.51
N ASN A 188 6.92 -2.90 -16.44
CA ASN A 188 7.08 -3.88 -15.37
C ASN A 188 8.48 -4.53 -15.36
N HIS A 189 9.03 -4.82 -16.54
CA HIS A 189 10.38 -5.37 -16.65
C HIS A 189 11.44 -4.34 -16.29
N TYR A 190 11.21 -3.07 -16.62
CA TYR A 190 12.11 -1.99 -16.24
C TYR A 190 12.15 -1.79 -14.72
N GLU A 191 10.98 -1.75 -14.05
CA GLU A 191 10.88 -1.71 -12.58
C GLU A 191 11.67 -2.87 -11.94
N GLU A 192 11.47 -4.09 -12.46
CA GLU A 192 12.19 -5.27 -11.96
C GLU A 192 13.71 -5.16 -12.18
N SER A 193 14.16 -4.62 -13.32
CA SER A 193 15.58 -4.43 -13.60
C SER A 193 16.21 -3.41 -12.65
N LEU A 194 15.54 -2.29 -12.38
CA LEU A 194 15.99 -1.30 -11.42
C LEU A 194 16.12 -1.88 -10.00
N PHE A 195 15.13 -2.67 -9.59
CA PHE A 195 15.19 -3.31 -8.28
C PHE A 195 16.28 -4.36 -8.17
N ASN A 196 16.51 -5.15 -9.23
CA ASN A 196 17.59 -6.14 -9.26
C ASN A 196 18.98 -5.47 -9.16
N GLU A 197 19.15 -4.29 -9.75
CA GLU A 197 20.41 -3.56 -9.73
C GLU A 197 20.60 -2.75 -8.44
N TYR A 198 19.55 -2.04 -8.01
CA TYR A 198 19.64 -1.03 -6.93
C TYR A 198 18.85 -1.37 -5.66
N GLY A 199 18.24 -2.54 -5.56
CA GLY A 199 17.40 -2.93 -4.42
C GLY A 199 18.14 -3.10 -3.07
N ASP A 200 19.46 -2.80 -3.01
CA ASP A 200 20.19 -2.56 -1.76
C ASP A 200 20.17 -1.09 -1.31
N ARG A 201 19.73 -0.18 -2.19
CA ARG A 201 19.71 1.26 -1.95
C ARG A 201 18.32 1.76 -1.61
N TYR A 202 17.27 1.14 -2.16
CA TYR A 202 15.87 1.48 -1.93
C TYR A 202 15.00 0.23 -1.80
N GLY A 203 13.81 0.40 -1.25
CA GLY A 203 12.84 -0.69 -1.12
C GLY A 203 11.62 -0.25 -0.33
N TYR A 204 10.62 -1.13 -0.19
CA TYR A 204 9.50 -0.85 0.69
C TYR A 204 9.93 -0.88 2.16
N VAL A 205 9.58 0.18 2.85
CA VAL A 205 9.74 0.29 4.31
C VAL A 205 8.37 0.29 4.95
N PHE A 206 8.22 -0.50 6.01
CA PHE A 206 7.02 -0.53 6.83
C PHE A 206 7.15 0.47 7.97
N TYR A 207 6.17 1.32 8.12
CA TYR A 207 6.06 2.32 9.17
C TYR A 207 4.85 2.02 10.03
N ILE A 208 5.05 1.80 11.32
CA ILE A 208 3.99 1.61 12.31
C ILE A 208 4.10 2.74 13.32
N ALA A 209 3.04 3.50 13.47
CA ALA A 209 3.01 4.63 14.39
C ALA A 209 1.68 4.72 15.14
N LYS A 210 1.71 5.36 16.30
CA LYS A 210 0.58 5.53 17.21
C LYS A 210 0.22 7.01 17.31
N LYS A 211 -1.05 7.36 17.12
CA LYS A 211 -1.57 8.72 17.37
C LYS A 211 -1.45 9.07 18.86
N ILE A 212 -0.87 10.25 19.16
CA ILE A 212 -0.79 10.82 20.53
C ILE A 212 -2.14 11.40 20.93
#